data_1d90fed99927fa6d5477023468884912
#
_entry.id   1d90fed99927fa6d5477023468884912
#
_cell.length_a   1.000
_cell.length_b   1.000
_cell.length_c   1.000
_cell.angle_alpha   90.00
_cell.angle_beta   90.00
_cell.angle_gamma   90.00
#
_symmetry.space_group_name_H-M   'P 1'
#
loop_
_entity.id
_entity.type
_entity.pdbx_description
1 polymer ?
#
loop_
_entity_poly.entity_id
_entity_poly.type
_entity_poly.pdbx_seq_one_letter_code
_entity_poly.pdbx_strand_id
1 'polypeptide(L)'
;MLIEIWERLRGYHQWTETQATIESAEVKKEPVEGSSVLVITTSADTLTWNDQTGQQHRAKFTLPDDSPLFKLGGGDTATIRYNPAHPDRFYLRDLLRTQVRAFFVKVMVWTVVALVVIFYILHAMARIYISRHTKPLW
;
A
#
# COMPACT_ATOMS: atom_id res chain seq x y z
N MET A 1 0.49 -1.89 -14.75
CA MET A 1 1.82 -1.29 -14.95
C MET A 1 2.60 -1.05 -13.65
N LEU A 2 2.18 -0.14 -12.71
CA LEU A 2 2.95 0.11 -11.47
C LEU A 2 3.09 -1.11 -10.55
N ILE A 3 2.02 -1.88 -10.36
CA ILE A 3 2.05 -3.08 -9.55
C ILE A 3 2.96 -4.17 -10.16
N GLU A 4 2.99 -4.31 -11.47
CA GLU A 4 3.84 -5.28 -12.15
C GLU A 4 5.33 -4.96 -11.99
N ILE A 5 5.69 -3.67 -12.01
CA ILE A 5 7.06 -3.22 -11.73
C ILE A 5 7.42 -3.56 -10.28
N TRP A 6 6.52 -3.27 -9.34
CA TRP A 6 6.71 -3.60 -7.93
C TRP A 6 6.84 -5.11 -7.68
N GLU A 7 5.97 -5.90 -8.32
CA GLU A 7 6.00 -7.36 -8.26
C GLU A 7 7.32 -7.92 -8.83
N ARG A 8 7.82 -7.35 -9.92
CA ARG A 8 9.13 -7.73 -10.51
C ARG A 8 10.30 -7.40 -9.59
N LEU A 9 10.33 -6.20 -9.02
CA LEU A 9 11.40 -5.78 -8.11
C LEU A 9 11.47 -6.65 -6.86
N ARG A 10 10.35 -7.20 -6.39
CA ARG A 10 10.26 -8.08 -5.22
C ARG A 10 10.29 -9.58 -5.55
N GLY A 11 10.38 -9.95 -6.81
CA GLY A 11 10.34 -11.35 -7.23
C GLY A 11 8.95 -11.99 -7.20
N TYR A 12 7.90 -11.22 -6.95
CA TYR A 12 6.53 -11.70 -6.85
C TYR A 12 5.90 -12.05 -8.20
N HIS A 13 6.55 -11.69 -9.31
CA HIS A 13 6.09 -12.03 -10.66
C HIS A 13 6.07 -13.55 -10.93
N GLN A 14 6.84 -14.32 -10.16
CA GLN A 14 6.87 -15.79 -10.24
C GLN A 14 5.79 -16.46 -9.38
N TRP A 15 5.06 -15.69 -8.58
CA TRP A 15 4.02 -16.20 -7.70
C TRP A 15 2.75 -16.50 -8.47
N THR A 16 2.10 -17.61 -8.10
CA THR A 16 0.88 -18.06 -8.74
C THR A 16 -0.32 -17.23 -8.28
N GLU A 17 -1.13 -16.80 -9.22
CA GLU A 17 -2.38 -16.10 -8.95
C GLU A 17 -3.53 -17.09 -8.83
N THR A 18 -4.35 -16.96 -7.79
CA THR A 18 -5.55 -17.77 -7.58
C THR A 18 -6.63 -16.98 -6.87
N GLN A 19 -7.86 -17.49 -6.92
CA GLN A 19 -8.97 -16.95 -6.15
C GLN A 19 -9.03 -17.63 -4.79
N ALA A 20 -9.09 -16.84 -3.74
CA ALA A 20 -9.29 -17.31 -2.39
C ALA A 20 -10.68 -16.91 -1.91
N THR A 21 -11.33 -17.79 -1.15
CA THR A 21 -12.63 -17.54 -0.53
C THR A 21 -12.43 -17.10 0.90
N ILE A 22 -13.14 -16.05 1.32
CA ILE A 22 -13.16 -15.59 2.70
C ILE A 22 -14.14 -16.46 3.47
N GLU A 23 -13.66 -17.22 4.44
CA GLU A 23 -14.51 -18.10 5.25
C GLU A 23 -15.20 -17.35 6.39
N SER A 24 -14.46 -16.50 7.09
CA SER A 24 -14.96 -15.75 8.22
C SER A 24 -14.34 -14.37 8.29
N ALA A 25 -15.16 -13.37 8.63
CA ALA A 25 -14.72 -12.04 8.92
C ALA A 25 -14.88 -11.78 10.43
N GLU A 26 -13.79 -11.54 11.12
CA GLU A 26 -13.81 -11.19 12.55
C GLU A 26 -13.41 -9.73 12.74
N VAL A 27 -14.35 -8.91 13.17
CA VAL A 27 -14.13 -7.48 13.40
C VAL A 27 -13.63 -7.27 14.81
N LYS A 28 -12.39 -6.85 14.98
CA LYS A 28 -11.86 -6.40 16.26
C LYS A 28 -12.32 -4.99 16.57
N LYS A 29 -13.05 -4.84 17.68
CA LYS A 29 -13.45 -3.54 18.23
C LYS A 29 -12.55 -3.24 19.43
N GLU A 30 -11.76 -2.20 19.35
CA GLU A 30 -10.95 -1.74 20.48
C GLU A 30 -11.56 -0.49 21.09
N PRO A 31 -11.76 -0.46 22.43
CA PRO A 31 -12.21 0.76 23.10
C PRO A 31 -11.09 1.80 23.06
N VAL A 32 -11.42 3.01 22.67
CA VAL A 32 -10.49 4.14 22.78
C VAL A 32 -10.41 4.56 24.24
N GLU A 33 -9.22 4.59 24.80
CA GLU A 33 -8.98 4.97 26.19
C GLU A 33 -9.56 6.36 26.47
N GLY A 34 -10.51 6.44 27.41
CA GLY A 34 -11.20 7.69 27.78
C GLY A 34 -12.40 8.08 26.94
N SER A 35 -12.87 7.24 26.01
CA SER A 35 -14.06 7.50 25.17
C SER A 35 -15.00 6.30 25.18
N SER A 36 -16.32 6.59 25.14
CA SER A 36 -17.33 5.55 24.90
C SER A 36 -17.42 5.12 23.43
N VAL A 37 -16.55 5.64 22.58
CA VAL A 37 -16.52 5.32 21.15
C VAL A 37 -15.68 4.07 20.92
N LEU A 38 -16.29 3.03 20.36
CA LEU A 38 -15.60 1.83 19.87
C LEU A 38 -15.07 2.12 18.47
N VAL A 39 -13.74 2.09 18.32
CA VAL A 39 -13.11 2.18 17.00
C VAL A 39 -12.85 0.76 16.49
N ILE A 40 -13.30 0.49 15.29
CA ILE A 40 -12.99 -0.75 14.57
C ILE A 40 -11.59 -0.58 13.99
N THR A 41 -10.59 -1.23 14.59
CA THR A 41 -9.20 -1.04 14.19
C THR A 41 -8.74 -2.02 13.13
N THR A 42 -9.25 -3.24 13.13
CA THR A 42 -8.87 -4.27 12.15
C THR A 42 -9.95 -5.32 12.01
N SER A 43 -10.15 -5.85 10.80
CA SER A 43 -10.82 -7.12 10.60
C SER A 43 -9.78 -8.23 10.39
N ALA A 44 -9.91 -9.32 11.10
CA ALA A 44 -9.12 -10.52 10.89
C ALA A 44 -9.99 -11.53 10.15
N ASP A 45 -9.61 -11.84 8.93
CA ASP A 45 -10.34 -12.75 8.07
C ASP A 45 -9.54 -14.03 7.84
N THR A 46 -10.24 -15.12 7.61
CA THR A 46 -9.64 -16.40 7.22
C THR A 46 -9.88 -16.62 5.75
N LEU A 47 -8.81 -16.82 4.99
CA LEU A 47 -8.83 -17.14 3.56
C LEU A 47 -8.58 -18.63 3.35
N THR A 48 -9.29 -19.20 2.39
CA THR A 48 -9.03 -20.55 1.88
C THR A 48 -8.86 -20.51 0.37
N TRP A 49 -7.89 -21.25 -0.13
CA TRP A 49 -7.63 -21.40 -1.56
C TRP A 49 -7.06 -22.77 -1.85
N ASN A 50 -7.20 -23.22 -3.08
CA ASN A 50 -6.56 -24.42 -3.56
C ASN A 50 -5.30 -24.05 -4.35
N ASP A 51 -4.23 -24.79 -4.12
CA ASP A 51 -3.01 -24.66 -4.91
C ASP A 51 -3.13 -25.41 -6.26
N GLN A 52 -2.06 -25.37 -7.05
CA GLN A 52 -2.01 -26.04 -8.35
C GLN A 52 -2.12 -27.57 -8.26
N THR A 53 -1.84 -28.14 -7.10
CA THR A 53 -1.96 -29.59 -6.84
C THR A 53 -3.35 -30.00 -6.36
N GLY A 54 -4.23 -29.03 -6.12
CA GLY A 54 -5.56 -29.22 -5.55
C GLY A 54 -5.57 -29.32 -4.02
N GLN A 55 -4.42 -29.09 -3.37
CA GLN A 55 -4.36 -29.05 -1.92
C GLN A 55 -4.98 -27.75 -1.41
N GLN A 56 -5.86 -27.86 -0.42
CA GLN A 56 -6.49 -26.69 0.23
C GLN A 56 -5.55 -26.09 1.28
N HIS A 57 -5.36 -24.80 1.17
CA HIS A 57 -4.63 -23.99 2.14
C HIS A 57 -5.57 -23.05 2.86
N ARG A 58 -5.24 -22.75 4.12
CA ARG A 58 -5.99 -21.85 4.99
C ARG A 58 -5.03 -20.91 5.72
N ALA A 59 -5.30 -19.62 5.64
CA ALA A 59 -4.48 -18.63 6.35
C ALA A 59 -5.31 -17.47 6.89
N LYS A 60 -4.84 -16.92 7.99
CA LYS A 60 -5.40 -15.69 8.56
C LYS A 60 -4.70 -14.48 7.96
N PHE A 61 -5.47 -13.44 7.70
CA PHE A 61 -4.94 -12.16 7.28
C PHE A 61 -5.68 -11.02 8.01
N THR A 62 -5.05 -9.86 8.06
CA THR A 62 -5.61 -8.69 8.71
C THR A 62 -5.73 -7.57 7.69
N LEU A 63 -6.92 -6.99 7.60
CA LEU A 63 -7.19 -5.83 6.76
C LEU A 63 -7.18 -4.56 7.61
N PRO A 64 -6.43 -3.51 7.22
CA PRO A 64 -6.59 -2.19 7.81
C PRO A 64 -7.98 -1.61 7.53
N ASP A 65 -8.50 -0.80 8.44
CA ASP A 65 -9.84 -0.17 8.34
C ASP A 65 -9.97 0.76 7.13
N ASP A 66 -8.86 1.36 6.70
CA ASP A 66 -8.79 2.23 5.53
C ASP A 66 -8.71 1.45 4.21
N SER A 67 -8.65 0.11 4.29
CA SER A 67 -8.61 -0.74 3.10
C SER A 67 -9.95 -0.75 2.37
N PRO A 68 -9.97 -0.58 1.04
CA PRO A 68 -11.19 -0.75 0.24
C PRO A 68 -11.75 -2.18 0.33
N LEU A 69 -10.94 -3.14 0.74
CA LEU A 69 -11.32 -4.55 0.93
C LEU A 69 -11.98 -4.80 2.30
N PHE A 70 -12.04 -3.82 3.18
CA PHE A 70 -12.66 -3.94 4.51
C PHE A 70 -14.16 -4.34 4.45
N LYS A 71 -14.79 -4.15 3.31
CA LYS A 71 -16.21 -4.52 3.09
C LYS A 71 -16.42 -5.98 2.71
N LEU A 72 -15.35 -6.75 2.50
CA LEU A 72 -15.46 -8.17 2.16
C LEU A 72 -16.01 -8.93 3.36
N GLY A 73 -16.96 -9.81 3.09
CA GLY A 73 -17.60 -10.67 4.08
C GLY A 73 -17.35 -12.15 3.82
N GLY A 74 -17.83 -13.01 4.73
CA GLY A 74 -17.76 -14.45 4.53
C GLY A 74 -18.47 -14.89 3.23
N GLY A 75 -17.81 -15.71 2.44
CA GLY A 75 -18.28 -16.16 1.12
C GLY A 75 -17.80 -15.32 -0.06
N ASP A 76 -17.24 -14.13 0.18
CA ASP A 76 -16.66 -13.33 -0.89
C ASP A 76 -15.33 -13.92 -1.38
N THR A 77 -14.97 -13.58 -2.60
CA THR A 77 -13.70 -14.02 -3.21
C THR A 77 -12.72 -12.86 -3.35
N ALA A 78 -11.45 -13.12 -3.07
CA ALA A 78 -10.37 -12.19 -3.25
C ALA A 78 -9.26 -12.79 -4.12
N THR A 79 -8.66 -11.97 -4.96
CA THR A 79 -7.50 -12.38 -5.77
C THR A 79 -6.24 -12.34 -4.92
N ILE A 80 -5.61 -13.48 -4.75
CA ILE A 80 -4.34 -13.61 -4.05
C ILE A 80 -3.23 -14.07 -4.98
N ARG A 81 -1.99 -13.77 -4.61
CA ARG A 81 -0.81 -14.44 -5.17
C ARG A 81 -0.06 -15.13 -4.05
N TYR A 82 0.29 -16.37 -4.26
CA TYR A 82 1.05 -17.18 -3.30
C TYR A 82 2.34 -17.71 -3.92
N ASN A 83 3.32 -17.95 -3.07
CA ASN A 83 4.57 -18.56 -3.47
C ASN A 83 4.35 -20.09 -3.64
N PRO A 84 4.53 -20.67 -4.84
CA PRO A 84 4.32 -22.11 -5.03
C PRO A 84 5.26 -23.00 -4.21
N ALA A 85 6.45 -22.51 -3.83
CA ALA A 85 7.37 -23.23 -2.95
C ALA A 85 7.02 -23.14 -1.46
N HIS A 86 6.29 -22.08 -1.08
CA HIS A 86 5.85 -21.79 0.29
C HIS A 86 4.43 -21.23 0.25
N PRO A 87 3.38 -22.07 0.15
CA PRO A 87 2.01 -21.61 -0.02
C PRO A 87 1.47 -20.77 1.15
N ASP A 88 2.07 -20.86 2.33
CA ASP A 88 1.83 -20.01 3.50
C ASP A 88 2.18 -18.52 3.26
N ARG A 89 3.03 -18.25 2.27
CA ARG A 89 3.40 -16.89 1.86
C ARG A 89 2.51 -16.43 0.71
N PHE A 90 1.60 -15.53 1.02
CA PHE A 90 0.67 -14.96 0.05
C PHE A 90 0.47 -13.47 0.31
N TYR A 91 -0.11 -12.78 -0.66
CA TYR A 91 -0.60 -11.42 -0.51
C TYR A 91 -1.88 -11.21 -1.32
N LEU A 92 -2.73 -10.30 -0.86
CA LEU A 92 -3.91 -9.88 -1.59
C LEU A 92 -3.48 -8.84 -2.65
N ARG A 93 -3.69 -9.18 -3.91
CA ARG A 93 -3.26 -8.35 -5.04
C ARG A 93 -3.94 -6.99 -5.06
N ASP A 94 -5.22 -6.95 -4.73
CA ASP A 94 -5.99 -5.70 -4.72
C ASP A 94 -5.54 -4.76 -3.60
N LEU A 95 -5.22 -5.31 -2.42
CA LEU A 95 -4.66 -4.54 -1.31
C LEU A 95 -3.29 -3.97 -1.67
N LEU A 96 -2.41 -4.80 -2.21
CA LEU A 96 -1.08 -4.37 -2.66
C LEU A 96 -1.19 -3.28 -3.74
N ARG A 97 -2.11 -3.42 -4.68
CA ARG A 97 -2.34 -2.43 -5.74
C ARG A 97 -2.71 -1.05 -5.17
N THR A 98 -3.56 -1.03 -4.15
CA THR A 98 -3.96 0.22 -3.49
C THR A 98 -2.81 0.84 -2.72
N GLN A 99 -2.07 0.04 -1.94
CA GLN A 99 -0.90 0.51 -1.19
C GLN A 99 0.21 1.03 -2.10
N VAL A 100 0.52 0.31 -3.18
CA VAL A 100 1.52 0.74 -4.17
C VAL A 100 1.11 2.06 -4.82
N ARG A 101 -0.16 2.20 -5.21
CA ARG A 101 -0.66 3.46 -5.79
C ARG A 101 -0.53 4.62 -4.80
N ALA A 102 -0.95 4.44 -3.56
CA ALA A 102 -0.84 5.46 -2.52
C ALA A 102 0.61 5.86 -2.26
N PHE A 103 1.53 4.89 -2.22
CA PHE A 103 2.96 5.15 -2.08
C PHE A 103 3.50 6.01 -3.23
N PHE A 104 3.20 5.67 -4.48
CA PHE A 104 3.67 6.46 -5.64
C PHE A 104 3.10 7.87 -5.66
N VAL A 105 1.82 8.05 -5.31
CA VAL A 105 1.22 9.39 -5.19
C VAL A 105 1.96 10.21 -4.13
N LYS A 106 2.24 9.62 -2.97
CA LYS A 106 2.98 10.29 -1.90
C LYS A 106 4.40 10.70 -2.33
N VAL A 107 5.12 9.81 -2.99
CA VAL A 107 6.47 10.09 -3.52
C VAL A 107 6.40 11.22 -4.54
N MET A 108 5.44 11.19 -5.47
CA MET A 108 5.28 12.23 -6.49
C MET A 108 5.02 13.61 -5.84
N VAL A 109 4.13 13.69 -4.86
CA VAL A 109 3.85 14.94 -4.13
C VAL A 109 5.12 15.48 -3.47
N TRP A 110 5.87 14.64 -2.76
CA TRP A 110 7.11 15.06 -2.11
C TRP A 110 8.18 15.50 -3.11
N THR A 111 8.26 14.85 -4.27
CA THR A 111 9.18 15.25 -5.34
C THR A 111 8.84 16.65 -5.87
N VAL A 112 7.56 16.93 -6.10
CA VAL A 112 7.12 18.28 -6.55
C VAL A 112 7.45 19.33 -5.50
N VAL A 113 7.17 19.07 -4.22
CA VAL A 113 7.51 19.99 -3.13
C VAL A 113 9.01 20.27 -3.09
N ALA A 114 9.84 19.23 -3.20
CA ALA A 114 11.30 19.39 -3.22
C ALA A 114 11.76 20.24 -4.40
N LEU A 115 11.23 20.04 -5.59
CA LEU A 115 11.57 20.85 -6.77
C LEU A 115 11.18 22.31 -6.60
N VAL A 116 10.02 22.60 -6.03
CA VAL A 116 9.58 23.97 -5.73
C VAL A 116 10.53 24.64 -4.74
N VAL A 117 10.91 23.95 -3.67
CA VAL A 117 11.86 24.47 -2.68
C VAL A 117 13.22 24.78 -3.31
N ILE A 118 13.75 23.85 -4.12
CA ILE A 118 15.02 24.05 -4.84
C ILE A 118 14.92 25.26 -5.77
N PHE A 119 13.83 25.40 -6.50
CA PHE A 119 13.61 26.54 -7.38
C PHE A 119 13.62 27.88 -6.61
N TYR A 120 12.95 27.95 -5.46
CA TYR A 120 12.96 29.14 -4.60
C TYR A 120 14.35 29.47 -4.07
N ILE A 121 15.12 28.48 -3.64
CA ILE A 121 16.48 28.67 -3.18
C ILE A 121 17.38 29.22 -4.29
N LEU A 122 17.32 28.61 -5.47
CA LEU A 122 18.10 29.07 -6.63
C LEU A 122 17.73 30.48 -7.05
N HIS A 123 16.43 30.80 -7.05
CA HIS A 123 15.96 32.16 -7.38
C HIS A 123 16.42 33.18 -6.36
N ALA A 124 16.37 32.88 -5.06
CA ALA A 124 16.88 33.76 -4.00
C ALA A 124 18.39 33.99 -4.13
N MET A 125 19.14 32.92 -4.39
CA MET A 125 20.60 33.03 -4.62
C MET A 125 20.94 33.93 -5.83
N ALA A 126 20.22 33.74 -6.93
CA ALA A 126 20.39 34.55 -8.14
C ALA A 126 20.12 36.03 -7.86
N ARG A 127 19.08 36.37 -7.10
CA ARG A 127 18.77 37.73 -6.70
C ARG A 127 19.91 38.38 -5.85
N ILE A 128 20.43 37.63 -4.87
CA ILE A 128 21.52 38.09 -4.02
C ILE A 128 22.78 38.30 -4.87
N TYR A 129 23.08 37.40 -5.80
CA TYR A 129 24.24 37.53 -6.68
C TYR A 129 24.16 38.79 -7.57
N ILE A 130 23.00 39.02 -8.20
CA ILE A 130 22.77 40.20 -9.04
C ILE A 130 22.89 41.49 -8.20
N SER A 131 22.27 41.55 -7.02
CA SER A 131 22.32 42.73 -6.15
C SER A 131 23.73 43.10 -5.68
N ARG A 132 24.62 42.12 -5.55
CA ARG A 132 26.04 42.37 -5.17
C ARG A 132 26.90 42.85 -6.32
N HIS A 133 26.58 42.49 -7.57
CA HIS A 133 27.42 42.82 -8.72
C HIS A 133 26.90 44.02 -9.55
N THR A 134 25.69 44.50 -9.28
CA THR A 134 25.08 45.66 -9.96
C THR A 134 25.13 46.92 -9.09
N LYS A 135 26.14 47.09 -8.18
CA LYS A 135 26.34 48.39 -7.53
C LYS A 135 26.77 49.40 -8.60
N PRO A 136 26.04 50.51 -8.76
CA PRO A 136 26.45 51.54 -9.71
C PRO A 136 27.81 52.15 -9.30
N LEU A 137 28.68 52.29 -10.29
CA LEU A 137 30.01 52.90 -10.18
C LEU A 137 29.88 54.43 -10.09
N TRP A 138 29.29 54.95 -9.00
CA TRP A 138 29.30 56.37 -8.67
C TRP A 138 29.19 56.58 -7.17
#